data_346cdebd6784f8429bcda881f77a2526
#
_entry.id   346cdebd6784f8429bcda881f77a2526
#
_cell.length_a   1.000
_cell.length_b   1.000
_cell.length_c   1.000
_cell.angle_alpha   90.00
_cell.angle_beta   90.00
_cell.angle_gamma   90.00
#
_symmetry.space_group_name_H-M   'P 1'
#
loop_
_entity.id
_entity.type
_entity.pdbx_description
1 polymer ?
#
loop_
_entity_poly.entity_id
_entity_poly.type
_entity_poly.pdbx_seq_one_letter_code
_entity_poly.pdbx_strand_id
1 'polypeptide(L)'
;MKHQSNRTIHQQTLRPNDKRQSGFTLVEIMIVVLILGVLLNIAMPAMIHARDTGQSKSCVSNLKRISGAKEEYALDNRLPVNSTYVFTWTDLSTYIHGPQPTCPTHSSTTGYTYVFNTIGISATCPYGAPASDPTLVHQYNF
;
A
#
# COMPACT_ATOMS: atom_id res chain seq x y z
N MET A 1 -27.44 61.67 64.17
CA MET A 1 -27.46 60.23 64.48
C MET A 1 -27.49 59.46 63.17
N LYS A 2 -26.35 58.87 62.70
CA LYS A 2 -26.25 58.08 61.42
C LYS A 2 -26.10 56.60 61.78
N HIS A 3 -27.14 55.81 61.42
CA HIS A 3 -27.15 54.36 61.57
C HIS A 3 -26.36 53.79 60.45
N GLN A 4 -25.19 53.15 60.71
CA GLN A 4 -24.44 52.34 59.75
C GLN A 4 -24.95 50.91 59.84
N SER A 5 -25.57 50.45 58.74
CA SER A 5 -25.98 49.08 58.56
C SER A 5 -24.79 48.26 58.09
N ASN A 6 -24.31 47.37 58.94
CA ASN A 6 -23.19 46.47 58.65
C ASN A 6 -23.72 45.26 57.88
N ARG A 7 -23.49 45.19 56.54
CA ARG A 7 -23.82 44.04 55.71
C ARG A 7 -22.66 43.05 55.78
N THR A 8 -22.88 41.97 56.50
CA THR A 8 -21.99 40.81 56.52
C THR A 8 -22.10 40.10 55.18
N ILE A 9 -21.07 40.16 54.34
CA ILE A 9 -21.00 39.42 53.09
C ILE A 9 -20.57 38.01 53.44
N HIS A 10 -21.50 37.06 53.33
CA HIS A 10 -21.17 35.65 53.38
C HIS A 10 -20.42 35.26 52.10
N GLN A 11 -19.11 35.12 52.21
CA GLN A 11 -18.33 34.50 51.18
C GLN A 11 -18.65 32.97 51.15
N GLN A 12 -19.43 32.60 50.17
CA GLN A 12 -19.60 31.20 49.82
C GLN A 12 -18.31 30.71 49.15
N THR A 13 -17.51 30.02 49.91
CA THR A 13 -16.36 29.26 49.35
C THR A 13 -16.91 28.15 48.44
N LEU A 14 -16.84 28.36 47.12
CA LEU A 14 -17.06 27.34 46.10
C LEU A 14 -16.01 26.25 46.33
N ARG A 15 -16.44 25.13 46.88
CA ARG A 15 -15.60 23.93 46.93
C ARG A 15 -15.32 23.47 45.50
N PRO A 16 -14.05 23.38 45.04
CA PRO A 16 -13.76 22.81 43.76
C PRO A 16 -14.24 21.35 43.80
N ASN A 17 -15.08 21.01 42.82
CA ASN A 17 -15.56 19.66 42.59
C ASN A 17 -14.35 18.82 42.16
N ASP A 18 -13.70 18.20 43.11
CA ASP A 18 -12.53 17.33 42.89
C ASP A 18 -13.04 16.05 42.24
N LYS A 19 -13.18 16.08 40.89
CA LYS A 19 -13.40 14.91 40.07
C LYS A 19 -12.16 14.05 40.22
N ARG A 20 -12.25 12.98 41.01
CA ARG A 20 -11.20 11.98 41.13
C ARG A 20 -10.87 11.46 39.73
N GLN A 21 -9.76 11.93 39.19
CA GLN A 21 -9.20 11.37 37.97
C GLN A 21 -8.64 9.99 38.33
N SER A 22 -9.38 8.94 37.97
CA SER A 22 -8.88 7.57 38.06
C SER A 22 -7.80 7.41 37.00
N GLY A 23 -6.54 7.34 37.41
CA GLY A 23 -5.43 6.99 36.54
C GLY A 23 -5.36 5.48 36.34
N PHE A 24 -4.84 5.05 35.18
CA PHE A 24 -4.57 3.64 34.93
C PHE A 24 -3.47 3.10 35.85
N THR A 25 -3.62 1.86 36.29
CA THR A 25 -2.59 1.21 37.08
C THR A 25 -1.46 0.70 36.19
N LEU A 26 -0.24 0.67 36.70
CA LEU A 26 0.93 0.14 35.99
C LEU A 26 0.70 -1.31 35.55
N VAL A 27 0.06 -2.12 36.39
CA VAL A 27 -0.25 -3.54 36.12
C VAL A 27 -1.22 -3.68 34.95
N GLU A 28 -2.22 -2.80 34.84
CA GLU A 28 -3.20 -2.83 33.75
C GLU A 28 -2.54 -2.61 32.40
N ILE A 29 -1.61 -1.66 32.29
CA ILE A 29 -0.84 -1.48 31.07
C ILE A 29 0.11 -2.65 30.79
N MET A 30 0.72 -3.25 31.82
CA MET A 30 1.59 -4.42 31.64
C MET A 30 0.84 -5.61 31.05
N ILE A 31 -0.38 -5.89 31.52
CA ILE A 31 -1.22 -6.97 30.97
C ILE A 31 -1.61 -6.68 29.52
N VAL A 32 -1.98 -5.45 29.20
CA VAL A 32 -2.37 -5.05 27.84
C VAL A 32 -1.21 -5.24 26.84
N VAL A 33 0.00 -4.76 27.17
CA VAL A 33 1.15 -4.93 26.26
C VAL A 33 1.57 -6.39 26.12
N LEU A 34 1.41 -7.21 27.17
CA LEU A 34 1.67 -8.63 27.11
C LEU A 34 0.72 -9.33 26.12
N ILE A 35 -0.58 -9.05 26.19
CA ILE A 35 -1.58 -9.62 25.27
C ILE A 35 -1.31 -9.15 23.84
N LEU A 36 -1.05 -7.86 23.63
CA LEU A 36 -0.72 -7.31 22.32
C LEU A 36 0.54 -7.95 21.74
N GLY A 37 1.57 -8.20 22.55
CA GLY A 37 2.80 -8.86 22.13
C GLY A 37 2.57 -10.28 21.62
N VAL A 38 1.71 -11.06 22.30
CA VAL A 38 1.34 -12.42 21.85
C VAL A 38 0.57 -12.38 20.53
N LEU A 39 -0.39 -11.46 20.39
CA LEU A 39 -1.18 -11.33 19.15
C LEU A 39 -0.33 -10.91 17.95
N LEU A 40 0.61 -10.00 18.14
CA LEU A 40 1.52 -9.54 17.10
C LEU A 40 2.42 -10.67 16.58
N ASN A 41 2.87 -11.57 17.43
CA ASN A 41 3.69 -12.73 17.05
C ASN A 41 2.99 -13.63 16.01
N ILE A 42 1.67 -13.78 16.11
CA ILE A 42 0.88 -14.59 15.17
C ILE A 42 0.53 -13.79 13.90
N ALA A 43 0.29 -12.49 14.02
CA ALA A 43 -0.16 -11.65 12.90
C ALA A 43 0.97 -11.30 11.92
N MET A 44 2.22 -11.21 12.37
CA MET A 44 3.33 -10.73 11.55
C MET A 44 3.62 -11.61 10.32
N PRO A 45 3.75 -12.96 10.41
CA PRO A 45 3.98 -13.79 9.23
C PRO A 45 2.84 -13.72 8.21
N ALA A 46 1.59 -13.67 8.66
CA ALA A 46 0.44 -13.57 7.77
C ALA A 46 0.43 -12.25 6.97
N MET A 47 0.90 -11.15 7.56
CA MET A 47 0.97 -9.86 6.89
C MET A 47 2.03 -9.85 5.78
N ILE A 48 3.17 -10.52 5.97
CA ILE A 48 4.22 -10.62 4.94
C ILE A 48 3.68 -11.34 3.70
N HIS A 49 3.06 -12.51 3.87
CA HIS A 49 2.45 -13.26 2.77
C HIS A 49 1.36 -12.46 2.04
N ALA A 50 0.51 -11.75 2.77
CA ALA A 50 -0.52 -10.91 2.17
C ALA A 50 0.07 -9.78 1.32
N ARG A 51 1.15 -9.16 1.79
CA ARG A 51 1.88 -8.12 1.04
C ARG A 51 2.49 -8.68 -0.25
N ASP A 52 3.18 -9.80 -0.18
CA ASP A 52 3.84 -10.41 -1.34
C ASP A 52 2.81 -10.85 -2.39
N THR A 53 1.71 -11.44 -1.95
CA THR A 53 0.58 -11.78 -2.83
C THR A 53 -0.02 -10.53 -3.49
N GLY A 54 -0.20 -9.45 -2.75
CA GLY A 54 -0.69 -8.19 -3.28
C GLY A 54 0.23 -7.59 -4.34
N GLN A 55 1.54 -7.60 -4.10
CA GLN A 55 2.54 -7.12 -5.04
C GLN A 55 2.58 -7.97 -6.33
N SER A 56 2.50 -9.29 -6.20
CA SER A 56 2.46 -10.21 -7.34
C SER A 56 1.22 -9.95 -8.21
N LYS A 57 0.04 -9.83 -7.62
CA LYS A 57 -1.20 -9.50 -8.33
C LYS A 57 -1.12 -8.14 -9.03
N SER A 58 -0.51 -7.15 -8.41
CA SER A 58 -0.29 -5.84 -9.02
C SER A 58 0.65 -5.93 -10.22
N CYS A 59 1.73 -6.72 -10.13
CA CYS A 59 2.62 -6.98 -11.25
C CYS A 59 1.88 -7.63 -12.43
N VAL A 60 1.11 -8.67 -12.19
CA VAL A 60 0.30 -9.34 -13.22
C VAL A 60 -0.72 -8.37 -13.85
N SER A 61 -1.33 -7.49 -13.07
CA SER A 61 -2.23 -6.46 -13.57
C SER A 61 -1.50 -5.49 -14.51
N ASN A 62 -0.28 -5.07 -14.16
CA ASN A 62 0.54 -4.21 -15.02
C ASN A 62 0.92 -4.93 -16.34
N LEU A 63 1.28 -6.21 -16.27
CA LEU A 63 1.57 -7.00 -17.47
C LEU A 63 0.37 -7.11 -18.40
N LYS A 64 -0.84 -7.29 -17.87
CA LYS A 64 -2.09 -7.29 -18.66
C LYS A 64 -2.33 -5.95 -19.35
N ARG A 65 -2.13 -4.85 -18.63
CA ARG A 65 -2.25 -3.49 -19.21
C ARG A 65 -1.26 -3.28 -20.35
N ILE A 66 -0.01 -3.72 -20.17
CA ILE A 66 1.02 -3.63 -21.20
C ILE A 66 0.64 -4.47 -22.43
N SER A 67 0.17 -5.71 -22.22
CA SER A 67 -0.24 -6.59 -23.31
C SER A 67 -1.42 -6.00 -24.09
N GLY A 68 -2.43 -5.46 -23.40
CA GLY A 68 -3.55 -4.78 -24.07
C GLY A 68 -3.10 -3.56 -24.90
N ALA A 69 -2.22 -2.74 -24.35
CA ALA A 69 -1.67 -1.58 -25.07
C ALA A 69 -0.85 -1.99 -26.32
N LYS A 70 -0.13 -3.12 -26.25
CA LYS A 70 0.58 -3.66 -27.42
C LYS A 70 -0.36 -4.09 -28.53
N GLU A 71 -1.46 -4.74 -28.18
CA GLU A 71 -2.49 -5.17 -29.14
C GLU A 71 -3.16 -3.95 -29.78
N GLU A 72 -3.50 -2.93 -29.00
CA GLU A 72 -4.10 -1.69 -29.49
C GLU A 72 -3.16 -0.94 -30.43
N TYR A 73 -1.89 -0.78 -30.05
CA TYR A 73 -0.86 -0.21 -30.92
C TYR A 73 -0.71 -1.00 -32.22
N ALA A 74 -0.70 -2.33 -32.14
CA ALA A 74 -0.56 -3.21 -33.30
C ALA A 74 -1.73 -3.07 -34.27
N LEU A 75 -2.95 -2.93 -33.77
CA LEU A 75 -4.16 -2.72 -34.58
C LEU A 75 -4.10 -1.35 -35.29
N ASP A 76 -3.76 -0.29 -34.56
CA ASP A 76 -3.69 1.06 -35.11
C ASP A 76 -2.62 1.18 -36.22
N ASN A 77 -1.47 0.54 -36.01
CA ASN A 77 -0.36 0.57 -36.95
C ASN A 77 -0.40 -0.60 -37.97
N ARG A 78 -1.46 -1.42 -37.95
CA ARG A 78 -1.65 -2.59 -38.84
C ARG A 78 -0.45 -3.54 -38.86
N LEU A 79 0.17 -3.76 -37.69
CA LEU A 79 1.32 -4.65 -37.59
C LEU A 79 0.87 -6.10 -37.66
N PRO A 80 1.53 -6.97 -38.46
CA PRO A 80 1.18 -8.39 -38.52
C PRO A 80 1.53 -9.11 -37.22
N VAL A 81 0.78 -10.14 -36.87
CA VAL A 81 0.94 -10.94 -35.64
C VAL A 81 2.36 -11.54 -35.48
N ASN A 82 3.06 -11.79 -36.59
CA ASN A 82 4.43 -12.31 -36.59
C ASN A 82 5.49 -11.21 -36.71
N SER A 83 5.16 -9.97 -36.38
CA SER A 83 6.10 -8.85 -36.46
C SER A 83 7.20 -9.03 -35.41
N THR A 84 8.45 -8.83 -35.84
CA THR A 84 9.63 -8.75 -34.97
C THR A 84 9.77 -7.38 -34.30
N TYR A 85 8.74 -6.54 -34.37
CA TYR A 85 8.74 -5.21 -33.79
C TYR A 85 8.88 -5.29 -32.25
N VAL A 86 9.92 -4.67 -31.73
CA VAL A 86 10.16 -4.59 -30.27
C VAL A 86 9.59 -3.28 -29.76
N PHE A 87 8.63 -3.37 -28.85
CA PHE A 87 7.96 -2.20 -28.28
C PHE A 87 8.87 -1.44 -27.33
N THR A 88 8.73 -0.12 -27.37
CA THR A 88 9.34 0.81 -26.42
C THR A 88 8.27 1.47 -25.55
N TRP A 89 8.68 2.09 -24.45
CA TRP A 89 7.72 2.85 -23.63
C TRP A 89 7.08 4.00 -24.43
N THR A 90 7.84 4.63 -25.31
CA THR A 90 7.33 5.75 -26.12
C THR A 90 6.14 5.32 -26.97
N ASP A 91 6.18 4.12 -27.55
CA ASP A 91 5.09 3.58 -28.37
C ASP A 91 3.83 3.33 -27.55
N LEU A 92 4.00 2.79 -26.34
CA LEU A 92 2.90 2.37 -25.47
C LEU A 92 2.35 3.49 -24.59
N SER A 93 3.07 4.59 -24.43
CA SER A 93 2.70 5.68 -23.52
C SER A 93 1.38 6.37 -23.87
N THR A 94 0.99 6.33 -25.13
CA THR A 94 -0.29 6.89 -25.61
C THR A 94 -1.48 6.01 -25.21
N TYR A 95 -1.27 4.70 -25.15
CA TYR A 95 -2.30 3.69 -24.83
C TYR A 95 -2.36 3.36 -23.34
N ILE A 96 -1.27 3.59 -22.62
CA ILE A 96 -1.23 3.39 -21.16
C ILE A 96 -1.32 4.75 -20.47
N HIS A 97 -2.50 5.07 -19.94
CA HIS A 97 -2.69 6.31 -19.18
C HIS A 97 -1.89 6.27 -17.87
N GLY A 98 -1.00 7.24 -17.70
CA GLY A 98 -0.20 7.40 -16.47
C GLY A 98 1.29 7.17 -16.65
N PRO A 99 2.05 7.13 -15.56
CA PRO A 99 3.49 6.87 -15.60
C PRO A 99 3.79 5.44 -16.04
N GLN A 100 5.02 5.23 -16.51
CA GLN A 100 5.48 3.90 -16.88
C GLN A 100 5.29 2.91 -15.73
N PRO A 101 4.61 1.77 -15.95
CA PRO A 101 4.44 0.77 -14.92
C PRO A 101 5.78 0.20 -14.48
N THR A 102 5.95 0.05 -13.17
CA THR A 102 7.14 -0.56 -12.55
C THR A 102 6.74 -1.74 -11.69
N CYS A 103 7.64 -2.70 -11.51
CA CYS A 103 7.36 -3.84 -10.67
C CYS A 103 7.32 -3.43 -9.19
N PRO A 104 6.21 -3.67 -8.46
CA PRO A 104 6.05 -3.22 -7.08
C PRO A 104 6.91 -3.98 -6.06
N THR A 105 7.44 -5.14 -6.41
CA THR A 105 8.32 -5.92 -5.53
C THR A 105 9.70 -5.31 -5.38
N HIS A 106 10.08 -4.42 -6.28
CA HIS A 106 11.37 -3.75 -6.26
C HIS A 106 11.19 -2.23 -6.35
N SER A 107 11.09 -1.60 -5.20
CA SER A 107 11.04 -0.15 -5.04
C SER A 107 12.44 0.48 -5.10
N SER A 108 13.34 -0.03 -5.93
CA SER A 108 14.64 0.58 -6.11
C SER A 108 14.55 1.75 -7.09
N THR A 109 15.25 2.82 -6.78
CA THR A 109 15.35 4.09 -7.52
C THR A 109 15.87 3.94 -8.96
N THR A 110 16.37 2.78 -9.34
CA THR A 110 16.76 2.38 -10.68
C THR A 110 15.61 1.57 -11.30
N GLY A 111 14.67 2.28 -11.93
CA GLY A 111 13.45 1.74 -12.52
C GLY A 111 13.64 0.42 -13.27
N TYR A 112 13.24 -0.65 -12.63
CA TYR A 112 13.12 -1.93 -13.29
C TYR A 112 11.81 -1.93 -14.09
N THR A 113 11.99 -1.64 -15.35
CA THR A 113 10.95 -1.64 -16.36
C THR A 113 10.65 -3.05 -16.82
N TYR A 114 9.39 -3.30 -17.10
CA TYR A 114 8.97 -4.52 -17.75
C TYR A 114 9.63 -4.67 -19.13
N VAL A 115 9.92 -5.88 -19.52
CA VAL A 115 10.36 -6.20 -20.89
C VAL A 115 9.09 -6.36 -21.73
N PHE A 116 8.93 -5.49 -22.72
CA PHE A 116 7.69 -5.45 -23.52
C PHE A 116 7.59 -6.59 -24.53
N ASN A 117 8.72 -7.12 -25.01
CA ASN A 117 8.77 -8.16 -26.03
C ASN A 117 8.10 -7.77 -27.36
N THR A 118 7.99 -8.70 -28.29
CA THR A 118 7.33 -8.53 -29.60
C THR A 118 5.84 -8.80 -29.54
N ILE A 119 5.12 -8.59 -30.64
CA ILE A 119 3.70 -8.97 -30.77
C ILE A 119 3.55 -10.48 -30.60
N GLY A 120 2.49 -10.91 -29.93
CA GLY A 120 2.21 -12.33 -29.67
C GLY A 120 3.04 -12.94 -28.56
N ILE A 121 4.02 -12.21 -28.00
CA ILE A 121 4.78 -12.64 -26.82
C ILE A 121 4.39 -11.76 -25.64
N SER A 122 3.98 -12.38 -24.56
CA SER A 122 3.60 -11.65 -23.33
C SER A 122 4.75 -10.80 -22.81
N ALA A 123 4.44 -9.62 -22.28
CA ALA A 123 5.42 -8.83 -21.55
C ALA A 123 5.88 -9.60 -20.31
N THR A 124 7.13 -9.46 -19.94
CA THR A 124 7.71 -10.17 -18.80
C THR A 124 8.21 -9.22 -17.73
N CYS A 125 8.07 -9.65 -16.47
CA CYS A 125 8.69 -8.98 -15.34
C CYS A 125 10.14 -9.48 -15.20
N PRO A 126 11.14 -8.59 -15.09
CA PRO A 126 12.54 -9.00 -14.92
C PRO A 126 12.79 -9.65 -13.56
N TYR A 127 11.85 -9.48 -12.63
CA TYR A 127 11.87 -10.14 -11.33
C TYR A 127 10.99 -11.37 -11.35
N GLY A 128 11.57 -12.48 -10.95
CA GLY A 128 10.81 -13.71 -10.67
C GLY A 128 9.90 -13.60 -9.45
N ALA A 129 9.50 -14.73 -8.89
CA ALA A 129 8.78 -14.81 -7.65
C ALA A 129 9.53 -14.11 -6.50
N PRO A 130 8.85 -13.51 -5.52
CA PRO A 130 9.48 -12.96 -4.33
C PRO A 130 10.23 -14.06 -3.59
N ALA A 131 11.34 -13.70 -2.94
CA ALA A 131 12.18 -14.66 -2.20
C ALA A 131 11.42 -15.38 -1.06
N SER A 132 10.37 -14.75 -0.53
CA SER A 132 9.50 -15.28 0.51
C SER A 132 8.52 -16.35 0.00
N ASP A 133 8.18 -16.35 -1.29
CA ASP A 133 7.27 -17.31 -1.90
C ASP A 133 7.58 -17.53 -3.39
N PRO A 134 8.35 -18.58 -3.72
CA PRO A 134 8.72 -18.89 -5.10
C PRO A 134 7.55 -19.35 -5.97
N THR A 135 6.38 -19.60 -5.39
CA THR A 135 5.17 -19.99 -6.15
C THR A 135 4.43 -18.77 -6.74
N LEU A 136 4.71 -17.57 -6.24
CA LEU A 136 4.12 -16.33 -6.73
C LEU A 136 4.86 -15.82 -7.98
N VAL A 137 4.68 -16.51 -9.08
CA VAL A 137 5.34 -16.18 -10.35
C VAL A 137 4.73 -14.91 -10.94
N HIS A 138 5.57 -13.92 -11.27
CA HIS A 138 5.16 -12.69 -11.93
C HIS A 138 5.09 -12.87 -13.45
N GLN A 139 4.31 -13.84 -13.91
CA GLN A 139 4.13 -14.12 -15.33
C GLN A 139 2.65 -14.00 -15.71
N TYR A 140 2.43 -13.45 -16.87
CA TYR A 140 1.14 -13.43 -17.53
C TYR A 140 1.29 -14.16 -18.86
N ASN A 141 0.65 -15.31 -18.95
CA ASN A 141 0.58 -16.09 -20.18
C ASN A 141 -0.82 -15.91 -20.79
N PHE A 142 -0.87 -15.71 -22.08
CA PHE A 142 -2.13 -15.69 -22.83
C PHE A 142 -2.76 -17.06 -22.85
#